data_6fec34206b108e6f3a1e7197d19ba03e
#
_entry.id   6fec34206b108e6f3a1e7197d19ba03e
#
_cell.length_a   1.000
_cell.length_b   1.000
_cell.length_c   1.000
_cell.angle_alpha   90.00
_cell.angle_beta   90.00
_cell.angle_gamma   90.00
#
_symmetry.space_group_name_H-M   'P 1'
#
loop_
_entity.id
_entity.type
_entity.pdbx_description
1 polymer ?
#
loop_
_entity_poly.entity_id
_entity_poly.type
_entity_poly.pdbx_seq_one_letter_code
_entity_poly.pdbx_strand_id
1 'polypeptide(L)' 'MEEQKVLERLQRQCARMEYCVSDIRRKALKAMEGDEEAARRIVDSLVKDRFVDDRRYAAAFARDKSALQGWGR' A
#
# COMPACT_ATOMS: atom_id res chain seq x y z
N MET A 1 -19.23 -1.70 1.20
CA MET A 1 -18.54 -1.17 2.40
C MET A 1 -18.27 0.31 2.22
N GLU A 2 -18.42 1.07 3.27
CA GLU A 2 -18.20 2.51 3.20
C GLU A 2 -16.73 2.85 2.95
N GLU A 3 -16.53 3.90 2.16
CA GLU A 3 -15.20 4.35 1.81
C GLU A 3 -14.33 4.64 3.04
N GLN A 4 -14.91 5.31 4.04
CA GLN A 4 -14.18 5.65 5.25
C GLN A 4 -13.71 4.40 6.01
N LYS A 5 -14.54 3.39 6.08
CA LYS A 5 -14.17 2.15 6.75
C LYS A 5 -13.07 1.41 6.02
N VAL A 6 -13.12 1.43 4.69
CA VAL A 6 -12.07 0.83 3.87
C VAL A 6 -10.76 1.58 4.09
N LEU A 7 -10.81 2.90 4.10
CA LEU A 7 -9.63 3.72 4.34
C LEU A 7 -8.99 3.39 5.68
N GLU A 8 -9.79 3.32 6.74
CA GLU A 8 -9.29 2.99 8.07
C GLU A 8 -8.64 1.61 8.12
N ARG A 9 -9.28 0.65 7.47
CA ARG A 9 -8.73 -0.72 7.41
C ARG A 9 -7.37 -0.74 6.72
N LEU A 10 -7.25 -0.04 5.61
CA LEU A 10 -5.99 0.01 4.87
C LEU A 10 -4.92 0.77 5.64
N GLN A 11 -5.30 1.80 6.38
CA GLN A 11 -4.35 2.51 7.25
C GLN A 11 -3.75 1.55 8.27
N ARG A 12 -4.56 0.70 8.87
CA ARG A 12 -4.07 -0.29 9.83
C ARG A 12 -3.12 -1.28 9.18
N GLN A 13 -3.47 -1.74 7.99
CA GLN A 13 -2.61 -2.67 7.26
C GLN A 13 -1.27 -2.04 6.93
N CYS A 14 -1.28 -0.79 6.48
CA CYS A 14 -0.05 -0.07 6.15
C CYS A 14 0.83 0.16 7.36
N ALA A 15 0.24 0.27 8.53
CA ALA A 15 1.00 0.42 9.77
C ALA A 15 1.74 -0.87 10.15
N ARG A 16 1.25 -2.00 9.68
CA ARG A 16 1.84 -3.31 9.99
C ARG A 16 2.90 -3.74 8.99
N MET A 17 2.72 -3.38 7.73
CA MET A 17 3.60 -3.78 6.64
C MET A 17 3.75 -2.67 5.63
N GLU A 18 4.85 -2.72 4.90
CA GLU A 18 5.03 -1.82 3.77
C GLU A 18 4.26 -2.36 2.57
N TYR A 19 3.54 -1.46 1.90
CA TYR A 19 2.84 -1.78 0.66
C TYR A 19 3.21 -0.77 -0.39
N CYS A 20 3.26 -1.20 -1.66
CA CYS A 20 3.41 -0.25 -2.75
C CYS A 20 2.03 0.30 -3.15
N VAL A 21 2.05 1.41 -3.88
CA VAL A 21 0.81 2.07 -4.31
C VAL A 21 -0.07 1.11 -5.13
N SER A 22 0.55 0.33 -6.00
CA SER A 22 -0.20 -0.63 -6.83
C SER A 22 -0.94 -1.67 -6.02
N ASP A 23 -0.32 -2.19 -4.96
CA ASP A 23 -0.95 -3.17 -4.09
C ASP A 23 -2.14 -2.56 -3.35
N ILE A 24 -1.95 -1.37 -2.81
CA ILE A 24 -3.01 -0.68 -2.08
C ILE A 24 -4.16 -0.33 -3.01
N ARG A 25 -3.85 0.10 -4.23
CA ARG A 25 -4.87 0.41 -5.22
C ARG A 25 -5.73 -0.82 -5.52
N ARG A 26 -5.10 -1.96 -5.69
CA ARG A 26 -5.80 -3.22 -5.95
C ARG A 26 -6.70 -3.61 -4.78
N LYS A 27 -6.18 -3.48 -3.56
CA LYS A 27 -6.96 -3.77 -2.35
C LYS A 27 -8.15 -2.83 -2.21
N ALA A 28 -7.93 -1.54 -2.45
CA ALA A 28 -8.99 -0.55 -2.37
C ALA A 28 -10.05 -0.81 -3.42
N LEU A 29 -9.64 -1.10 -4.65
CA LEU A 29 -10.57 -1.37 -5.74
C LEU A 29 -11.44 -2.59 -5.43
N LYS A 30 -10.83 -3.64 -4.91
CA LYS A 30 -11.55 -4.84 -4.53
C LYS A 30 -12.54 -4.57 -3.39
N ALA A 31 -12.12 -3.83 -2.40
CA ALA A 31 -12.98 -3.50 -1.25
C ALA A 31 -14.15 -2.61 -1.64
N MET A 32 -13.94 -1.75 -2.64
CA MET A 32 -15.00 -0.85 -3.14
C MET A 32 -15.78 -1.45 -4.31
N GLU A 33 -15.62 -2.77 -4.52
CA GLU A 33 -16.38 -3.52 -5.52
C GLU A 33 -16.23 -2.97 -6.94
N GLY A 34 -15.03 -2.54 -7.28
CA GLY A 34 -14.71 -2.05 -8.61
C GLY A 34 -14.94 -0.57 -8.82
N ASP A 35 -15.29 0.18 -7.78
CA ASP A 35 -15.46 1.62 -7.87
C ASP A 35 -14.09 2.29 -7.91
N GLU A 36 -13.63 2.60 -9.12
CA GLU A 36 -12.30 3.17 -9.33
C GLU A 36 -12.14 4.55 -8.70
N GLU A 37 -13.19 5.37 -8.72
CA GLU A 37 -13.11 6.70 -8.13
C GLU A 37 -12.94 6.65 -6.63
N ALA A 38 -13.70 5.79 -5.97
CA ALA A 38 -13.58 5.62 -4.52
C ALA A 38 -12.21 5.05 -4.17
N ALA A 39 -11.76 4.06 -4.91
CA ALA A 39 -10.44 3.48 -4.70
C ALA A 39 -9.34 4.51 -4.86
N ARG A 40 -9.45 5.37 -5.87
CA ARG A 40 -8.49 6.42 -6.11
C ARG A 40 -8.42 7.41 -4.95
N ARG A 41 -9.58 7.81 -4.44
CA ARG A 41 -9.62 8.73 -3.29
C ARG A 41 -8.97 8.12 -2.07
N ILE A 42 -9.20 6.83 -1.84
CA ILE A 42 -8.58 6.11 -0.74
C ILE A 42 -7.06 6.08 -0.89
N VAL A 43 -6.59 5.71 -2.07
CA VAL A 43 -5.16 5.64 -2.34
C VAL A 43 -4.51 7.01 -2.19
N ASP A 44 -5.13 8.06 -2.75
CA ASP A 44 -4.61 9.42 -2.66
C ASP A 44 -4.48 9.86 -1.21
N SER A 45 -5.46 9.54 -0.38
CA SER A 45 -5.42 9.87 1.04
C SER A 45 -4.27 9.15 1.75
N LEU A 46 -4.08 7.88 1.45
CA LEU A 46 -3.00 7.10 2.06
C LEU A 46 -1.63 7.60 1.64
N VAL A 47 -1.48 7.99 0.39
CA VAL A 47 -0.22 8.55 -0.10
C VAL A 47 0.04 9.92 0.54
N LYS A 48 -0.99 10.75 0.61
CA LYS A 48 -0.87 12.08 1.20
C LYS A 48 -0.46 12.02 2.65
N ASP A 49 -1.02 11.07 3.39
CA ASP A 49 -0.71 10.88 4.81
C ASP A 49 0.52 10.01 5.03
N ARG A 50 1.19 9.61 3.96
CA ARG A 50 2.41 8.81 4.00
C ARG A 50 2.26 7.42 4.61
N PHE A 51 1.08 6.87 4.56
CA PHE A 51 0.89 5.47 4.92
C PHE A 51 1.49 4.56 3.86
N VAL A 52 1.53 5.03 2.60
CA VAL A 52 2.10 4.30 1.48
C VAL A 52 3.16 5.18 0.82
N ASP A 53 4.35 4.63 0.63
CA ASP A 53 5.46 5.36 0.04
C ASP A 53 6.27 4.40 -0.82
N ASP A 54 6.21 4.58 -2.14
CA ASP A 54 6.91 3.71 -3.07
C ASP A 54 8.42 3.73 -2.87
N ARG A 55 8.98 4.86 -2.50
CA ARG A 55 10.42 4.95 -2.25
C ARG A 55 10.81 4.09 -1.06
N ARG A 56 10.05 4.21 0.01
CA ARG A 56 10.30 3.43 1.22
C ARG A 56 10.10 1.94 0.95
N TYR A 57 9.06 1.62 0.20
CA TYR A 57 8.78 0.25 -0.19
C TYR A 57 9.93 -0.33 -1.02
N ALA A 58 10.39 0.40 -2.01
CA ALA A 58 11.47 -0.05 -2.87
C ALA A 58 12.77 -0.27 -2.09
N ALA A 59 13.09 0.64 -1.17
CA ALA A 59 14.28 0.51 -0.34
C ALA A 59 14.21 -0.72 0.55
N ALA A 60 13.07 -0.95 1.18
CA ALA A 60 12.87 -2.12 2.04
C ALA A 60 12.95 -3.41 1.25
N PHE A 61 12.32 -3.43 0.09
CA PHE A 61 12.32 -4.60 -0.79
C PHE A 61 13.74 -4.94 -1.26
N ALA A 62 14.48 -3.93 -1.69
CA ALA A 62 15.84 -4.15 -2.17
C ALA A 62 16.75 -4.70 -1.06
N ARG A 63 16.61 -4.16 0.13
CA ARG A 63 17.39 -4.60 1.29
C ARG A 63 17.08 -6.05 1.64
N ASP A 64 15.81 -6.39 1.72
CA ASP A 64 15.37 -7.74 2.05
C ASP A 64 15.84 -8.74 0.99
N LYS A 65 15.71 -8.36 -0.26
CA LYS A 65 16.12 -9.22 -1.36
C LYS A 65 17.63 -9.51 -1.32
N SER A 66 18.43 -8.49 -1.08
CA SER A 66 19.87 -8.65 -0.95
C SER A 66 20.22 -9.61 0.18
N ALA A 67 19.61 -9.41 1.34
CA ALA A 67 19.89 -10.23 2.51
C ALA A 67 19.49 -11.68 2.30
N LEU A 68 18.31 -11.90 1.75
CA LEU A 68 17.77 -13.25 1.59
C LEU A 68 18.47 -14.05 0.51
N GLN A 69 18.90 -13.39 -0.55
CA GLN A 69 19.48 -14.07 -1.69
C GLN A 69 20.99 -14.12 -1.71
N GLY A 70 21.60 -13.51 -0.70
CA GLY A 70 23.04 -13.51 -0.61
C GLY A 70 23.72 -12.86 -1.79
N TRP A 71 23.12 -11.83 -2.30
CA TRP A 71 23.63 -11.14 -3.48
C TRP A 71 25.01 -10.51 -3.28
N GLY A 72 25.43 -10.44 -2.07
CA GLY A 72 26.72 -9.86 -1.75
C GLY A 72 27.93 -10.64 -2.27
N ARG A 73 27.69 -11.72 -2.89
CA ARG A 73 28.75 -12.54 -3.45
C ARG A 73 29.34 -11.97 -4.68
#